data_b81a5fd5cb0dfe4a461f9c3b1a78dce7
#
_entry.id   b81a5fd5cb0dfe4a461f9c3b1a78dce7
#
_cell.length_a   1.000
_cell.length_b   1.000
_cell.length_c   1.000
_cell.angle_alpha   90.00
_cell.angle_beta   90.00
_cell.angle_gamma   90.00
#
_symmetry.space_group_name_H-M   'P 1'
#
loop_
_entity.id
_entity.type
_entity.pdbx_description
1 polymer ?
#
loop_
_entity_poly.entity_id
_entity_poly.type
_entity_poly.pdbx_seq_one_letter_code
_entity_poly.pdbx_strand_id
1 'polypeptide(L)'
;LDPRPKKSEIAAHMAMLCQVRERADEFDVIHFHLSHFVHFPFFEHMAARTVTTPHGRLDYVDLAPAYKRFPRFPMISISHSQKRGLPDANWLATIHHGIPVDAYQPTYDPSAEEPYLAFLGRLSRDKRPDRAIEIARRSGLKLKLAAKIGDDDRAYFHDEIEALVDGDRVDYIGEIAEHEKAEFLGNAAGLLFPIDWPEPFGLAPIEAMACGTPVIAWNCGALPELIDQDVTGFVVDSVDDAVAATPALLELDRRQVRTVFEKRFSATRMARDYLAAYMRLIGIQEARAS
;
A
#
# COMPACT_ATOMS: atom_id res chain seq x y z
N LEU A 1 6.84 6.91 26.55
CA LEU A 1 8.03 6.63 25.72
C LEU A 1 9.26 7.22 26.39
N ASP A 2 10.33 6.43 26.57
CA ASP A 2 11.60 6.88 27.16
C ASP A 2 12.26 7.91 26.22
N PRO A 3 12.53 9.15 26.66
CA PRO A 3 13.07 10.21 25.81
C PRO A 3 14.58 10.06 25.51
N ARG A 4 15.25 9.05 26.06
CA ARG A 4 16.68 8.83 25.83
C ARG A 4 16.94 8.37 24.39
N PRO A 5 18.08 8.78 23.78
CA PRO A 5 18.41 8.39 22.42
C PRO A 5 18.59 6.87 22.30
N LYS A 6 17.98 6.27 21.28
CA LYS A 6 18.09 4.83 20.97
C LYS A 6 19.34 4.59 20.14
N LYS A 7 20.17 3.63 20.54
CA LYS A 7 21.37 3.24 19.78
C LYS A 7 21.08 2.26 18.65
N SER A 8 20.07 1.41 18.80
CA SER A 8 19.79 0.34 17.84
C SER A 8 18.34 -0.13 17.96
N GLU A 9 17.64 -0.17 16.84
CA GLU A 9 16.30 -0.78 16.75
C GLU A 9 16.35 -2.29 16.93
N ILE A 10 17.45 -2.92 16.53
CA ILE A 10 17.65 -4.37 16.69
C ILE A 10 17.59 -4.78 18.17
N ALA A 11 18.14 -3.97 19.08
CA ALA A 11 18.09 -4.26 20.52
C ALA A 11 16.65 -4.30 21.05
N ALA A 12 15.80 -3.39 20.60
CA ALA A 12 14.38 -3.38 20.96
C ALA A 12 13.63 -4.60 20.37
N HIS A 13 13.90 -4.94 19.11
CA HIS A 13 13.35 -6.15 18.47
C HIS A 13 13.78 -7.42 19.20
N MET A 14 15.04 -7.55 19.58
CA MET A 14 15.55 -8.72 20.31
C MET A 14 14.85 -8.86 21.68
N ALA A 15 14.72 -7.79 22.43
CA ALA A 15 14.01 -7.80 23.72
C ALA A 15 12.55 -8.23 23.54
N MET A 16 11.85 -7.67 22.54
CA MET A 16 10.49 -8.06 22.19
C MET A 16 10.38 -9.55 21.83
N LEU A 17 11.30 -10.05 20.99
CA LEU A 17 11.29 -11.47 20.58
C LEU A 17 11.51 -12.42 21.77
N CYS A 18 12.35 -12.05 22.75
CA CYS A 18 12.52 -12.80 23.98
C CYS A 18 11.20 -12.88 24.77
N GLN A 19 10.52 -11.72 24.97
CA GLN A 19 9.23 -11.67 25.67
C GLN A 19 8.15 -12.50 24.94
N VAL A 20 8.08 -12.42 23.61
CA VAL A 20 7.14 -13.23 22.82
C VAL A 20 7.44 -14.71 23.00
N ARG A 21 8.73 -15.10 23.00
CA ARG A 21 9.14 -16.49 23.17
C ARG A 21 8.77 -17.04 24.57
N GLU A 22 8.93 -16.25 25.61
CA GLU A 22 8.58 -16.62 26.99
C GLU A 22 7.08 -16.92 27.15
N ARG A 23 6.24 -16.28 26.33
CA ARG A 23 4.78 -16.42 26.37
C ARG A 23 4.21 -17.22 25.19
N ALA A 24 5.06 -17.82 24.38
CA ALA A 24 4.65 -18.44 23.12
C ALA A 24 3.63 -19.58 23.28
N ASP A 25 3.67 -20.30 24.42
CA ASP A 25 2.75 -21.40 24.70
C ASP A 25 1.33 -20.95 25.12
N GLU A 26 1.14 -19.65 25.34
CA GLU A 26 -0.17 -19.06 25.61
C GLU A 26 -1.03 -18.91 24.34
N PHE A 27 -0.46 -19.09 23.14
CA PHE A 27 -1.09 -18.78 21.85
C PHE A 27 -1.04 -19.96 20.89
N ASP A 28 -2.12 -20.19 20.15
CA ASP A 28 -2.19 -21.20 19.09
C ASP A 28 -1.39 -20.75 17.85
N VAL A 29 -1.39 -19.46 17.53
CA VAL A 29 -0.67 -18.86 16.41
C VAL A 29 0.03 -17.59 16.85
N ILE A 30 1.29 -17.42 16.43
CA ILE A 30 2.05 -16.17 16.60
C ILE A 30 2.28 -15.57 15.23
N HIS A 31 1.74 -14.36 15.01
CA HIS A 31 1.88 -13.65 13.75
C HIS A 31 2.87 -12.51 13.84
N PHE A 32 3.91 -12.56 13.03
CA PHE A 32 4.95 -11.55 12.94
C PHE A 32 4.71 -10.59 11.77
N HIS A 33 4.62 -9.30 12.08
CA HIS A 33 4.59 -8.20 11.10
C HIS A 33 5.94 -7.49 11.10
N LEU A 34 7.00 -8.22 10.83
CA LEU A 34 8.37 -7.71 10.83
C LEU A 34 8.91 -7.61 9.40
N SER A 35 9.60 -6.52 9.11
CA SER A 35 10.29 -6.33 7.84
C SER A 35 11.49 -7.26 7.66
N HIS A 36 11.94 -7.90 8.74
CA HIS A 36 13.14 -8.73 8.78
C HIS A 36 12.81 -10.11 9.32
N PHE A 37 13.59 -11.09 8.88
CA PHE A 37 13.52 -12.50 9.27
C PHE A 37 14.24 -12.82 10.62
N VAL A 38 14.57 -11.82 11.41
CA VAL A 38 15.36 -11.98 12.66
C VAL A 38 14.71 -12.88 13.72
N HIS A 39 13.39 -13.07 13.63
CA HIS A 39 12.66 -13.97 14.54
C HIS A 39 12.83 -15.45 14.19
N PHE A 40 13.20 -15.83 12.97
CA PHE A 40 13.28 -17.21 12.53
C PHE A 40 14.17 -18.10 13.43
N PRO A 41 15.43 -17.71 13.76
CA PRO A 41 16.26 -18.53 14.64
C PRO A 41 15.67 -18.75 16.04
N PHE A 42 14.89 -17.79 16.54
CA PHE A 42 14.29 -17.88 17.89
C PHE A 42 13.08 -18.80 17.96
N PHE A 43 12.38 -18.99 16.84
CA PHE A 43 11.11 -19.71 16.77
C PHE A 43 11.17 -20.95 15.87
N GLU A 44 12.38 -21.43 15.50
CA GLU A 44 12.54 -22.55 14.58
C GLU A 44 11.84 -23.83 15.09
N HIS A 45 11.85 -24.08 16.40
CA HIS A 45 11.21 -25.23 17.03
C HIS A 45 9.67 -25.20 16.95
N MET A 46 9.08 -24.01 16.75
CA MET A 46 7.65 -23.81 16.65
C MET A 46 7.21 -23.14 15.33
N ALA A 47 8.05 -23.21 14.30
CA ALA A 47 7.80 -22.58 13.00
C ALA A 47 6.38 -22.88 12.46
N ALA A 48 5.84 -24.08 12.66
CA ALA A 48 4.51 -24.49 12.23
C ALA A 48 3.34 -23.71 12.91
N ARG A 49 3.60 -23.08 14.06
CA ARG A 49 2.62 -22.25 14.78
C ARG A 49 2.87 -20.75 14.59
N THR A 50 3.81 -20.39 13.72
CA THR A 50 4.10 -18.98 13.41
C THR A 50 3.67 -18.66 11.99
N VAL A 51 3.42 -17.40 11.73
CA VAL A 51 3.23 -16.86 10.39
C VAL A 51 3.88 -15.48 10.29
N THR A 52 4.39 -15.14 9.13
CA THR A 52 5.04 -13.84 8.90
C THR A 52 4.40 -13.14 7.71
N THR A 53 3.98 -11.89 7.91
CA THR A 53 3.60 -10.99 6.83
C THR A 53 4.65 -9.90 6.68
N PRO A 54 5.52 -9.98 5.66
CA PRO A 54 6.40 -8.88 5.30
C PRO A 54 5.60 -7.77 4.60
N HIS A 55 5.92 -6.50 4.92
CA HIS A 55 5.22 -5.35 4.33
C HIS A 55 6.03 -4.59 3.27
N GLY A 56 7.30 -4.94 3.12
CA GLY A 56 8.21 -4.33 2.16
C GLY A 56 8.46 -5.19 0.92
N ARG A 57 9.38 -4.71 0.10
CA ARG A 57 9.92 -5.45 -1.05
C ARG A 57 10.68 -6.70 -0.60
N LEU A 58 10.64 -7.73 -1.42
CA LEU A 58 11.30 -9.01 -1.17
C LEU A 58 12.24 -9.43 -2.31
N ASP A 59 12.45 -8.57 -3.28
CA ASP A 59 13.29 -8.81 -4.46
C ASP A 59 14.76 -8.39 -4.27
N TYR A 60 15.20 -8.18 -3.02
CA TYR A 60 16.61 -7.94 -2.71
C TYR A 60 17.41 -9.25 -2.75
N VAL A 61 18.58 -9.18 -3.37
CA VAL A 61 19.43 -10.36 -3.66
C VAL A 61 19.90 -11.13 -2.42
N ASP A 62 20.00 -10.47 -1.28
CA ASP A 62 20.43 -11.02 0.00
C ASP A 62 19.29 -11.71 0.78
N LEU A 63 18.02 -11.47 0.42
CA LEU A 63 16.89 -12.08 1.12
C LEU A 63 16.68 -13.56 0.77
N ALA A 64 16.78 -13.92 -0.50
CA ALA A 64 16.52 -15.29 -0.95
C ALA A 64 17.35 -16.35 -0.21
N PRO A 65 18.69 -16.17 0.00
CA PRO A 65 19.48 -17.11 0.80
C PRO A 65 19.00 -17.23 2.25
N ALA A 66 18.60 -16.11 2.88
CA ALA A 66 18.12 -16.10 4.25
C ALA A 66 16.80 -16.87 4.39
N TYR A 67 15.81 -16.60 3.53
CA TYR A 67 14.53 -17.33 3.56
C TYR A 67 14.68 -18.81 3.20
N LYS A 68 15.56 -19.14 2.27
CA LYS A 68 15.87 -20.54 1.92
C LYS A 68 16.45 -21.33 3.10
N ARG A 69 17.14 -20.68 4.04
CA ARG A 69 17.67 -21.31 5.25
C ARG A 69 16.57 -21.74 6.22
N PHE A 70 15.39 -21.09 6.15
CA PHE A 70 14.26 -21.30 7.05
C PHE A 70 12.97 -21.69 6.30
N PRO A 71 12.95 -22.82 5.55
CA PRO A 71 11.87 -23.16 4.63
C PRO A 71 10.55 -23.55 5.31
N ARG A 72 10.57 -23.77 6.64
CA ARG A 72 9.40 -24.21 7.39
C ARG A 72 8.51 -23.08 7.88
N PHE A 73 8.96 -21.81 7.79
CA PHE A 73 8.19 -20.67 8.28
C PHE A 73 7.10 -20.28 7.28
N PRO A 74 5.81 -20.43 7.66
CA PRO A 74 4.71 -19.97 6.83
C PRO A 74 4.72 -18.45 6.66
N MET A 75 4.45 -17.99 5.44
CA MET A 75 4.41 -16.58 5.10
C MET A 75 3.09 -16.20 4.43
N ILE A 76 2.66 -14.98 4.67
CA ILE A 76 1.53 -14.37 3.96
C ILE A 76 2.03 -13.15 3.22
N SER A 77 1.85 -13.14 1.89
CA SER A 77 2.17 -11.97 1.07
C SER A 77 1.01 -10.98 1.07
N ILE A 78 1.32 -9.71 0.87
CA ILE A 78 0.33 -8.64 0.74
C ILE A 78 -0.10 -8.41 -0.71
N SER A 79 0.57 -9.04 -1.67
CA SER A 79 0.20 -9.06 -3.10
C SER A 79 0.82 -10.26 -3.80
N HIS A 80 0.32 -10.60 -4.97
CA HIS A 80 0.96 -11.60 -5.85
C HIS A 80 2.28 -11.08 -6.41
N SER A 81 2.37 -9.76 -6.64
CA SER A 81 3.60 -9.13 -7.07
C SER A 81 4.72 -9.29 -6.04
N GLN A 82 4.44 -9.06 -4.76
CA GLN A 82 5.41 -9.23 -3.69
C GLN A 82 5.99 -10.67 -3.64
N LYS A 83 5.14 -11.69 -3.84
CA LYS A 83 5.57 -13.09 -3.87
C LYS A 83 6.62 -13.39 -4.92
N ARG A 84 6.59 -12.69 -6.06
CA ARG A 84 7.55 -12.91 -7.15
C ARG A 84 9.00 -12.63 -6.73
N GLY A 85 9.20 -11.78 -5.71
CA GLY A 85 10.51 -11.51 -5.13
C GLY A 85 11.12 -12.72 -4.40
N LEU A 86 10.29 -13.62 -3.86
CA LEU A 86 10.71 -14.83 -3.13
C LEU A 86 9.82 -16.04 -3.50
N PRO A 87 9.90 -16.54 -4.73
CA PRO A 87 8.99 -17.57 -5.22
C PRO A 87 9.04 -18.87 -4.44
N ASP A 88 10.21 -19.21 -3.90
CA ASP A 88 10.47 -20.47 -3.16
C ASP A 88 10.17 -20.39 -1.66
N ALA A 89 9.68 -19.25 -1.15
CA ALA A 89 9.31 -19.14 0.25
C ALA A 89 8.01 -19.93 0.55
N ASN A 90 7.83 -20.33 1.81
CA ASN A 90 6.66 -21.11 2.24
C ASN A 90 5.39 -20.25 2.32
N TRP A 91 4.85 -19.88 1.19
CA TRP A 91 3.65 -19.02 1.09
C TRP A 91 2.38 -19.77 1.47
N LEU A 92 1.78 -19.42 2.60
CA LEU A 92 0.49 -19.92 3.07
C LEU A 92 -0.68 -19.29 2.31
N ALA A 93 -0.62 -17.99 2.07
CA ALA A 93 -1.66 -17.21 1.40
C ALA A 93 -1.10 -15.91 0.81
N THR A 94 -1.92 -15.25 -0.02
CA THR A 94 -1.80 -13.83 -0.37
C THR A 94 -3.03 -13.12 0.17
N ILE A 95 -2.83 -12.11 1.05
CA ILE A 95 -3.92 -11.34 1.67
C ILE A 95 -3.64 -9.86 1.45
N HIS A 96 -4.43 -9.26 0.57
CA HIS A 96 -4.36 -7.83 0.31
C HIS A 96 -4.69 -7.03 1.59
N HIS A 97 -4.06 -5.88 1.77
CA HIS A 97 -4.43 -4.98 2.85
C HIS A 97 -5.90 -4.56 2.77
N GLY A 98 -6.41 -4.16 3.92
CA GLY A 98 -7.73 -3.59 4.06
C GLY A 98 -7.70 -2.46 5.09
N ILE A 99 -8.54 -1.45 4.86
CA ILE A 99 -8.73 -0.34 5.78
C ILE A 99 -10.17 -0.34 6.29
N PRO A 100 -10.45 0.23 7.48
CA PRO A 100 -11.81 0.33 7.99
C PRO A 100 -12.72 1.08 7.03
N VAL A 101 -13.91 0.56 6.78
CA VAL A 101 -14.86 1.12 5.81
C VAL A 101 -15.31 2.53 6.22
N ASP A 102 -15.39 2.78 7.52
CA ASP A 102 -15.81 4.04 8.13
C ASP A 102 -14.66 5.06 8.29
N ALA A 103 -13.41 4.68 8.06
CA ALA A 103 -12.27 5.60 8.12
C ALA A 103 -12.30 6.66 7.02
N TYR A 104 -12.90 6.33 5.88
CA TYR A 104 -13.02 7.20 4.71
C TYR A 104 -14.47 7.27 4.26
N GLN A 105 -15.06 8.46 4.38
CA GLN A 105 -16.40 8.69 3.85
C GLN A 105 -16.35 8.95 2.35
N PRO A 106 -17.17 8.26 1.53
CA PRO A 106 -17.16 8.47 0.10
C PRO A 106 -17.81 9.81 -0.29
N THR A 107 -17.22 10.48 -1.27
CA THR A 107 -17.75 11.68 -1.89
C THR A 107 -18.19 11.33 -3.31
N TYR A 108 -19.50 11.33 -3.57
CA TYR A 108 -20.03 10.98 -4.89
C TYR A 108 -20.20 12.19 -5.80
N ASP A 109 -20.39 13.36 -5.21
CA ASP A 109 -20.50 14.65 -5.90
C ASP A 109 -19.40 15.57 -5.36
N PRO A 110 -18.19 15.58 -5.97
CA PRO A 110 -17.11 16.43 -5.51
C PRO A 110 -17.50 17.91 -5.51
N SER A 111 -17.23 18.60 -4.41
CA SER A 111 -17.60 20.01 -4.21
C SER A 111 -16.50 20.99 -4.56
N ALA A 112 -15.39 20.54 -5.16
CA ALA A 112 -14.31 21.41 -5.58
C ALA A 112 -14.81 22.37 -6.68
N GLU A 113 -14.58 23.67 -6.50
CA GLU A 113 -14.95 24.70 -7.48
C GLU A 113 -14.32 24.43 -8.85
N GLU A 114 -13.12 23.90 -8.86
CA GLU A 114 -12.40 23.45 -10.06
C GLU A 114 -11.91 22.01 -9.86
N PRO A 115 -12.21 21.08 -10.80
CA PRO A 115 -11.75 19.70 -10.73
C PRO A 115 -10.22 19.62 -10.67
N TYR A 116 -9.70 18.76 -9.80
CA TYR A 116 -8.27 18.51 -9.70
C TYR A 116 -7.93 17.01 -9.64
N LEU A 117 -6.76 16.68 -10.13
CA LEU A 117 -6.13 15.38 -9.89
C LEU A 117 -5.34 15.44 -8.58
N ALA A 118 -5.38 14.38 -7.81
CA ALA A 118 -4.63 14.25 -6.56
C ALA A 118 -3.34 13.46 -6.77
N PHE A 119 -2.28 13.85 -6.07
CA PHE A 119 -1.10 13.03 -5.82
C PHE A 119 -0.93 12.92 -4.30
N LEU A 120 -0.80 11.70 -3.79
CA LEU A 120 -0.65 11.43 -2.36
C LEU A 120 0.55 10.52 -2.12
N GLY A 121 1.58 11.01 -1.36
CA GLY A 121 2.74 10.20 -1.06
C GLY A 121 3.96 10.99 -0.61
N ARG A 122 5.17 10.53 -1.01
CA ARG A 122 6.42 11.29 -0.86
C ARG A 122 6.78 11.97 -2.18
N LEU A 123 7.40 13.13 -2.11
CA LEU A 123 8.02 13.75 -3.30
C LEU A 123 9.41 13.15 -3.52
N SER A 124 9.43 11.94 -4.04
CA SER A 124 10.66 11.17 -4.28
C SER A 124 10.70 10.65 -5.71
N ARG A 125 11.89 10.32 -6.20
CA ARG A 125 12.08 9.83 -7.59
C ARG A 125 11.29 8.57 -7.90
N ASP A 126 11.13 7.69 -6.94
CA ASP A 126 10.37 6.44 -7.07
C ASP A 126 8.86 6.67 -7.14
N LYS A 127 8.35 7.77 -6.58
CA LYS A 127 6.92 8.13 -6.63
C LYS A 127 6.53 8.98 -7.85
N ARG A 128 7.53 9.54 -8.56
CA ARG A 128 7.37 10.24 -9.85
C ARG A 128 6.32 11.37 -9.84
N PRO A 129 6.43 12.36 -8.92
CA PRO A 129 5.59 13.56 -8.98
C PRO A 129 5.75 14.33 -10.31
N ASP A 130 6.91 14.26 -10.95
CA ASP A 130 7.18 14.82 -12.29
C ASP A 130 6.20 14.29 -13.34
N ARG A 131 5.94 12.97 -13.37
CA ARG A 131 4.93 12.36 -14.27
C ARG A 131 3.52 12.85 -13.94
N ALA A 132 3.17 12.93 -12.65
CA ALA A 132 1.86 13.44 -12.23
C ALA A 132 1.63 14.89 -12.71
N ILE A 133 2.64 15.75 -12.60
CA ILE A 133 2.60 17.14 -13.08
C ILE A 133 2.42 17.18 -14.60
N GLU A 134 3.17 16.37 -15.34
CA GLU A 134 3.06 16.32 -16.80
C GLU A 134 1.66 15.86 -17.25
N ILE A 135 1.13 14.79 -16.63
CA ILE A 135 -0.20 14.27 -16.93
C ILE A 135 -1.26 15.35 -16.70
N ALA A 136 -1.25 16.00 -15.54
CA ALA A 136 -2.23 17.02 -15.19
C ALA A 136 -2.19 18.21 -16.15
N ARG A 137 -1.01 18.72 -16.46
CA ARG A 137 -0.83 19.83 -17.42
C ARG A 137 -1.35 19.49 -18.81
N ARG A 138 -1.01 18.32 -19.32
CA ARG A 138 -1.45 17.85 -20.65
C ARG A 138 -2.93 17.53 -20.70
N SER A 139 -3.52 17.11 -19.59
CA SER A 139 -4.97 16.89 -19.46
C SER A 139 -5.77 18.16 -19.19
N GLY A 140 -5.11 19.31 -18.97
CA GLY A 140 -5.76 20.59 -18.69
C GLY A 140 -6.40 20.69 -17.30
N LEU A 141 -6.07 19.78 -16.38
CA LEU A 141 -6.60 19.73 -15.01
C LEU A 141 -5.59 20.31 -14.01
N LYS A 142 -6.11 20.81 -12.88
CA LYS A 142 -5.27 21.12 -11.72
C LYS A 142 -4.68 19.85 -11.13
N LEU A 143 -3.51 19.97 -10.51
CA LEU A 143 -2.89 18.94 -9.67
C LEU A 143 -2.68 19.49 -8.27
N LYS A 144 -3.12 18.74 -7.26
CA LYS A 144 -2.76 19.00 -5.87
C LYS A 144 -1.82 17.90 -5.37
N LEU A 145 -0.65 18.30 -4.89
CA LEU A 145 0.37 17.42 -4.33
C LEU A 145 0.28 17.46 -2.80
N ALA A 146 -0.33 16.44 -2.21
CA ALA A 146 -0.31 16.21 -0.76
C ALA A 146 0.85 15.26 -0.46
N ALA A 147 1.98 15.81 0.00
CA ALA A 147 3.19 15.00 0.01
C ALA A 147 4.22 15.49 1.05
N LYS A 148 4.94 14.51 1.60
CA LYS A 148 6.11 14.77 2.44
C LYS A 148 7.37 14.85 1.59
N ILE A 149 8.24 15.79 1.92
CA ILE A 149 9.62 15.84 1.41
C ILE A 149 10.51 15.22 2.49
N GLY A 150 11.02 14.01 2.23
CA GLY A 150 12.01 13.36 3.11
C GLY A 150 13.36 14.07 3.07
N ASP A 151 14.19 13.89 4.11
CA ASP A 151 15.51 14.52 4.13
C ASP A 151 16.36 14.09 2.92
N ASP A 152 16.26 12.81 2.52
CA ASP A 152 16.96 12.26 1.36
C ASP A 152 16.39 12.74 0.02
N ASP A 153 15.14 13.24 0.00
CA ASP A 153 14.43 13.67 -1.19
C ASP A 153 14.54 15.20 -1.45
N ARG A 154 15.14 15.97 -0.53
CA ARG A 154 15.22 17.45 -0.62
C ARG A 154 15.92 17.93 -1.89
N ALA A 155 17.04 17.31 -2.26
CA ALA A 155 17.76 17.68 -3.46
C ALA A 155 16.91 17.44 -4.72
N TYR A 156 16.24 16.29 -4.81
CA TYR A 156 15.34 16.00 -5.91
C TYR A 156 14.18 17.02 -6.01
N PHE A 157 13.59 17.39 -4.87
CA PHE A 157 12.53 18.39 -4.87
C PHE A 157 13.04 19.73 -5.40
N HIS A 158 14.15 20.26 -4.86
CA HIS A 158 14.67 21.57 -5.26
C HIS A 158 15.15 21.60 -6.71
N ASP A 159 15.81 20.54 -7.16
CA ASP A 159 16.44 20.52 -8.49
C ASP A 159 15.44 20.23 -9.62
N GLU A 160 14.37 19.46 -9.36
CA GLU A 160 13.53 18.92 -10.43
C GLU A 160 12.04 19.25 -10.28
N ILE A 161 11.53 19.43 -9.06
CA ILE A 161 10.07 19.58 -8.83
C ILE A 161 9.66 21.01 -8.50
N GLU A 162 10.43 21.74 -7.68
CA GLU A 162 10.05 23.04 -7.15
C GLU A 162 9.69 24.03 -8.25
N ALA A 163 10.47 24.09 -9.32
CA ALA A 163 10.20 24.96 -10.47
C ALA A 163 8.95 24.59 -11.29
N LEU A 164 8.39 23.38 -11.05
CA LEU A 164 7.18 22.92 -11.69
C LEU A 164 5.91 23.24 -10.88
N VAL A 165 6.08 23.60 -9.60
CA VAL A 165 4.99 24.00 -8.71
C VAL A 165 4.75 25.49 -8.88
N ASP A 166 3.60 25.87 -9.44
CA ASP A 166 3.28 27.27 -9.78
C ASP A 166 2.24 27.88 -8.81
N GLY A 167 1.66 27.09 -7.91
CA GLY A 167 0.66 27.52 -6.93
C GLY A 167 -0.74 27.78 -7.53
N ASP A 168 -0.93 27.56 -8.81
CA ASP A 168 -2.20 27.69 -9.52
C ASP A 168 -2.62 26.36 -10.18
N ARG A 169 -1.90 25.93 -11.21
CA ARG A 169 -2.18 24.66 -11.91
C ARG A 169 -1.58 23.46 -11.19
N VAL A 170 -0.44 23.65 -10.56
CA VAL A 170 0.24 22.64 -9.74
C VAL A 170 0.44 23.22 -8.35
N ASP A 171 -0.35 22.74 -7.41
CA ASP A 171 -0.37 23.20 -6.03
C ASP A 171 0.25 22.17 -5.09
N TYR A 172 1.33 22.55 -4.39
CA TYR A 172 1.94 21.75 -3.34
C TYR A 172 1.38 22.18 -1.98
N ILE A 173 0.50 21.35 -1.42
CA ILE A 173 -0.20 21.65 -0.16
C ILE A 173 0.51 21.12 1.09
N GLY A 174 1.70 20.50 0.91
CA GLY A 174 2.45 19.94 2.03
C GLY A 174 1.97 18.54 2.46
N GLU A 175 2.40 18.12 3.65
CA GLU A 175 1.94 16.88 4.27
C GLU A 175 0.58 17.11 4.93
N ILE A 176 -0.40 16.28 4.61
CA ILE A 176 -1.74 16.32 5.21
C ILE A 176 -1.88 15.26 6.31
N ALA A 177 -2.67 15.56 7.33
CA ALA A 177 -2.96 14.63 8.41
C ALA A 177 -3.94 13.54 7.95
N GLU A 178 -3.98 12.42 8.69
CA GLU A 178 -4.84 11.27 8.33
C GLU A 178 -6.32 11.65 8.18
N HIS A 179 -6.83 12.54 9.04
CA HIS A 179 -8.22 12.97 9.01
C HIS A 179 -8.56 13.90 7.82
N GLU A 180 -7.56 14.52 7.18
CA GLU A 180 -7.72 15.40 6.01
C GLU A 180 -7.75 14.61 4.69
N LYS A 181 -7.23 13.37 4.69
CA LYS A 181 -7.14 12.56 3.47
C LYS A 181 -8.50 12.28 2.84
N ALA A 182 -9.53 12.04 3.65
CA ALA A 182 -10.87 11.75 3.12
C ALA A 182 -11.44 12.92 2.34
N GLU A 183 -11.29 14.15 2.82
CA GLU A 183 -11.71 15.35 2.12
C GLU A 183 -10.85 15.59 0.87
N PHE A 184 -9.52 15.50 1.01
CA PHE A 184 -8.59 15.70 -0.10
C PHE A 184 -8.82 14.70 -1.24
N LEU A 185 -8.91 13.39 -0.93
CA LEU A 185 -9.15 12.37 -1.94
C LEU A 185 -10.58 12.41 -2.47
N GLY A 186 -11.57 12.60 -1.57
CA GLY A 186 -12.98 12.61 -1.94
C GLY A 186 -13.35 13.71 -2.92
N ASN A 187 -12.75 14.89 -2.81
CA ASN A 187 -12.99 16.01 -3.73
C ASN A 187 -12.13 15.96 -5.00
N ALA A 188 -11.16 15.04 -5.09
CA ALA A 188 -10.37 14.88 -6.31
C ALA A 188 -11.19 14.21 -7.42
N ALA A 189 -10.96 14.63 -8.65
CA ALA A 189 -11.51 13.99 -9.86
C ALA A 189 -10.89 12.61 -10.10
N GLY A 190 -9.64 12.40 -9.66
CA GLY A 190 -8.93 11.14 -9.69
C GLY A 190 -7.60 11.21 -8.95
N LEU A 191 -7.06 10.04 -8.56
CA LEU A 191 -5.71 9.92 -8.01
C LEU A 191 -4.74 9.53 -9.11
N LEU A 192 -3.62 10.23 -9.22
CA LEU A 192 -2.46 9.82 -10.03
C LEU A 192 -1.46 9.08 -9.16
N PHE A 193 -1.10 7.86 -9.58
CA PHE A 193 -0.12 7.02 -8.90
C PHE A 193 0.92 6.48 -9.90
N PRO A 194 1.77 7.37 -10.47
CA PRO A 194 2.65 7.09 -11.62
C PRO A 194 4.03 6.55 -11.20
N ILE A 195 4.08 5.72 -10.20
CA ILE A 195 5.31 5.22 -9.54
C ILE A 195 6.27 4.49 -10.48
N ASP A 196 7.56 4.47 -10.11
CA ASP A 196 8.64 3.85 -10.89
C ASP A 196 9.42 2.83 -10.04
N TRP A 197 8.72 2.09 -9.21
CA TRP A 197 9.30 1.03 -8.38
C TRP A 197 8.27 -0.07 -8.11
N PRO A 198 8.70 -1.33 -7.88
CA PRO A 198 7.77 -2.44 -7.64
C PRO A 198 7.09 -2.30 -6.27
N GLU A 199 6.08 -1.48 -6.20
CA GLU A 199 5.27 -1.24 -5.00
C GLU A 199 4.72 -2.56 -4.45
N PRO A 200 5.02 -2.93 -3.20
CA PRO A 200 4.53 -4.18 -2.64
C PRO A 200 3.01 -4.26 -2.53
N PHE A 201 2.33 -3.11 -2.34
CA PHE A 201 0.87 -3.03 -2.31
C PHE A 201 0.35 -1.71 -2.86
N GLY A 202 0.44 -0.60 -2.13
CA GLY A 202 -0.10 0.71 -2.50
C GLY A 202 -1.36 1.05 -1.69
N LEU A 203 -1.19 1.70 -0.53
CA LEU A 203 -2.32 2.12 0.30
C LEU A 203 -3.07 3.31 -0.30
N ALA A 204 -2.38 4.32 -0.84
CA ALA A 204 -3.02 5.50 -1.41
C ALA A 204 -4.07 5.20 -2.50
N PRO A 205 -3.86 4.26 -3.44
CA PRO A 205 -4.92 3.79 -4.34
C PRO A 205 -6.17 3.28 -3.64
N ILE A 206 -6.06 2.45 -2.61
CA ILE A 206 -7.25 1.93 -1.91
C ILE A 206 -7.88 2.98 -0.99
N GLU A 207 -7.12 3.94 -0.47
CA GLU A 207 -7.64 5.12 0.24
C GLU A 207 -8.48 5.99 -0.70
N ALA A 208 -8.01 6.24 -1.93
CA ALA A 208 -8.78 6.93 -2.97
C ALA A 208 -10.07 6.17 -3.32
N MET A 209 -9.98 4.88 -3.56
CA MET A 209 -11.16 4.04 -3.84
C MET A 209 -12.15 4.02 -2.66
N ALA A 210 -11.67 4.11 -1.43
CA ALA A 210 -12.52 4.25 -0.23
C ALA A 210 -13.32 5.55 -0.26
N CYS A 211 -12.77 6.62 -0.82
CA CYS A 211 -13.47 7.89 -1.04
C CYS A 211 -14.38 7.88 -2.29
N GLY A 212 -14.42 6.77 -3.05
CA GLY A 212 -15.09 6.68 -4.35
C GLY A 212 -14.29 7.33 -5.48
N THR A 213 -13.04 7.66 -5.27
CA THR A 213 -12.18 8.35 -6.24
C THR A 213 -11.44 7.35 -7.12
N PRO A 214 -11.59 7.42 -8.45
CA PRO A 214 -10.91 6.53 -9.37
C PRO A 214 -9.40 6.85 -9.47
N VAL A 215 -8.62 5.88 -9.98
CA VAL A 215 -7.16 5.93 -9.94
C VAL A 215 -6.56 5.72 -11.34
N ILE A 216 -5.59 6.53 -11.74
CA ILE A 216 -4.64 6.19 -12.81
C ILE A 216 -3.35 5.71 -12.14
N ALA A 217 -2.99 4.45 -12.36
CA ALA A 217 -1.83 3.82 -11.76
C ALA A 217 -0.90 3.27 -12.84
N TRP A 218 0.41 3.27 -12.55
CA TRP A 218 1.38 2.62 -13.42
C TRP A 218 1.29 1.10 -13.35
N ASN A 219 1.57 0.43 -14.45
CA ASN A 219 1.67 -1.03 -14.55
C ASN A 219 2.93 -1.53 -13.83
N CYS A 220 2.99 -1.34 -12.52
CA CYS A 220 4.16 -1.62 -11.71
C CYS A 220 3.77 -2.22 -10.35
N GLY A 221 4.56 -3.19 -9.88
CA GLY A 221 4.33 -3.80 -8.58
C GLY A 221 2.96 -4.46 -8.44
N ALA A 222 2.25 -4.14 -7.36
CA ALA A 222 0.92 -4.68 -7.07
C ALA A 222 -0.22 -3.91 -7.74
N LEU A 223 0.03 -2.76 -8.37
CA LEU A 223 -1.03 -1.88 -8.86
C LEU A 223 -1.99 -2.56 -9.87
N PRO A 224 -1.52 -3.41 -10.81
CA PRO A 224 -2.42 -4.17 -11.67
C PRO A 224 -3.34 -5.16 -10.93
N GLU A 225 -3.02 -5.50 -9.68
CA GLU A 225 -3.87 -6.36 -8.84
C GLU A 225 -4.95 -5.55 -8.11
N LEU A 226 -4.76 -4.23 -7.96
CA LEU A 226 -5.64 -3.37 -7.17
C LEU A 226 -6.69 -2.69 -8.03
N ILE A 227 -6.30 -2.26 -9.23
CA ILE A 227 -7.13 -1.45 -10.12
C ILE A 227 -7.86 -2.36 -11.11
N ASP A 228 -9.18 -2.30 -11.09
CA ASP A 228 -10.04 -2.94 -12.09
C ASP A 228 -10.22 -1.96 -13.25
N GLN A 229 -9.67 -2.33 -14.43
CA GLN A 229 -9.68 -1.52 -15.64
C GLN A 229 -11.11 -1.09 -15.99
N ASP A 230 -11.31 0.17 -16.35
CA ASP A 230 -12.59 0.78 -16.72
C ASP A 230 -13.67 0.76 -15.60
N VAL A 231 -13.31 0.37 -14.38
CA VAL A 231 -14.22 0.27 -13.24
C VAL A 231 -13.76 1.11 -12.06
N THR A 232 -12.53 0.88 -11.59
CA THR A 232 -11.95 1.64 -10.47
C THR A 232 -10.85 2.59 -10.92
N GLY A 233 -10.47 2.52 -12.18
CA GLY A 233 -9.44 3.34 -12.76
C GLY A 233 -8.79 2.71 -13.98
N PHE A 234 -7.57 3.13 -14.25
CA PHE A 234 -6.78 2.71 -15.40
C PHE A 234 -5.36 2.33 -14.98
N VAL A 235 -4.89 1.19 -15.47
CA VAL A 235 -3.49 0.80 -15.39
C VAL A 235 -2.82 1.18 -16.71
N VAL A 236 -1.75 1.95 -16.65
CA VAL A 236 -1.08 2.54 -17.82
C VAL A 236 0.43 2.29 -17.80
N ASP A 237 1.06 2.36 -18.98
CA ASP A 237 2.50 2.14 -19.13
C ASP A 237 3.26 3.44 -19.46
N SER A 238 2.55 4.51 -19.84
CA SER A 238 3.15 5.77 -20.26
C SER A 238 2.35 7.00 -19.82
N VAL A 239 2.98 8.17 -19.87
CA VAL A 239 2.30 9.45 -19.68
C VAL A 239 1.23 9.66 -20.77
N ASP A 240 1.52 9.26 -22.01
CA ASP A 240 0.58 9.38 -23.13
C ASP A 240 -0.69 8.56 -22.87
N ASP A 241 -0.56 7.32 -22.37
CA ASP A 241 -1.70 6.48 -22.01
C ASP A 241 -2.49 7.09 -20.85
N ALA A 242 -1.81 7.64 -19.84
CA ALA A 242 -2.44 8.30 -18.71
C ALA A 242 -3.26 9.53 -19.14
N VAL A 243 -2.70 10.37 -20.01
CA VAL A 243 -3.39 11.53 -20.59
C VAL A 243 -4.61 11.07 -21.42
N ALA A 244 -4.45 10.03 -22.24
CA ALA A 244 -5.55 9.47 -23.03
C ALA A 244 -6.66 8.85 -22.17
N ALA A 245 -6.32 8.25 -21.03
CA ALA A 245 -7.27 7.65 -20.09
C ALA A 245 -8.02 8.69 -19.23
N THR A 246 -7.47 9.90 -19.07
CA THR A 246 -8.05 10.93 -18.17
C THR A 246 -9.50 11.27 -18.48
N PRO A 247 -9.95 11.50 -19.73
CA PRO A 247 -11.37 11.77 -19.99
C PRO A 247 -12.29 10.63 -19.54
N ALA A 248 -11.91 9.39 -19.78
CA ALA A 248 -12.69 8.21 -19.35
C ALA A 248 -12.67 8.04 -17.82
N LEU A 249 -11.58 8.42 -17.15
CA LEU A 249 -11.48 8.41 -15.69
C LEU A 249 -12.56 9.31 -15.06
N LEU A 250 -12.80 10.48 -15.63
CA LEU A 250 -13.77 11.47 -15.12
C LEU A 250 -15.22 10.98 -15.20
N GLU A 251 -15.51 10.02 -16.08
CA GLU A 251 -16.84 9.44 -16.29
C GLU A 251 -17.11 8.19 -15.45
N LEU A 252 -16.11 7.70 -14.68
CA LEU A 252 -16.29 6.49 -13.87
C LEU A 252 -17.28 6.70 -12.72
N ASP A 253 -18.14 5.71 -12.49
CA ASP A 253 -19.10 5.74 -11.40
C ASP A 253 -18.40 5.57 -10.02
N ARG A 254 -18.33 6.64 -9.28
CA ARG A 254 -17.70 6.68 -7.95
C ARG A 254 -18.35 5.73 -6.93
N ARG A 255 -19.66 5.43 -7.10
CA ARG A 255 -20.36 4.44 -6.26
C ARG A 255 -19.86 3.03 -6.55
N GLN A 256 -19.56 2.74 -7.80
CA GLN A 256 -19.00 1.45 -8.19
C GLN A 256 -17.54 1.33 -7.69
N VAL A 257 -16.73 2.38 -7.80
CA VAL A 257 -15.37 2.43 -7.23
C VAL A 257 -15.41 2.10 -5.73
N ARG A 258 -16.30 2.74 -4.97
CA ARG A 258 -16.51 2.49 -3.54
C ARG A 258 -16.95 1.04 -3.28
N THR A 259 -17.87 0.51 -4.05
CA THR A 259 -18.38 -0.87 -3.89
C THR A 259 -17.26 -1.89 -4.07
N VAL A 260 -16.36 -1.69 -5.04
CA VAL A 260 -15.18 -2.55 -5.23
C VAL A 260 -14.24 -2.46 -4.03
N PHE A 261 -13.98 -1.26 -3.50
CA PHE A 261 -13.20 -1.09 -2.28
C PHE A 261 -13.78 -1.88 -1.11
N GLU A 262 -15.07 -1.72 -0.81
CA GLU A 262 -15.72 -2.40 0.32
C GLU A 262 -15.63 -3.93 0.21
N LYS A 263 -15.80 -4.45 -0.99
CA LYS A 263 -15.71 -5.89 -1.28
C LYS A 263 -14.29 -6.44 -1.17
N ARG A 264 -13.29 -5.70 -1.67
CA ARG A 264 -11.93 -6.22 -1.86
C ARG A 264 -10.93 -5.74 -0.80
N PHE A 265 -11.12 -4.53 -0.26
CA PHE A 265 -10.12 -3.84 0.54
C PHE A 265 -10.64 -3.35 1.90
N SER A 266 -11.74 -3.92 2.41
CA SER A 266 -12.20 -3.64 3.76
C SER A 266 -11.36 -4.39 4.81
N ALA A 267 -11.15 -3.77 5.98
CA ALA A 267 -10.47 -4.39 7.12
C ALA A 267 -11.18 -5.67 7.57
N THR A 268 -12.52 -5.71 7.48
CA THR A 268 -13.32 -6.90 7.81
C THR A 268 -13.01 -8.08 6.89
N ARG A 269 -12.89 -7.83 5.57
CA ARG A 269 -12.48 -8.86 4.60
C ARG A 269 -11.06 -9.34 4.91
N MET A 270 -10.11 -8.41 5.13
CA MET A 270 -8.73 -8.75 5.47
C MET A 270 -8.65 -9.60 6.75
N ALA A 271 -9.36 -9.21 7.81
CA ALA A 271 -9.40 -9.97 9.07
C ALA A 271 -9.95 -11.39 8.88
N ARG A 272 -11.01 -11.55 8.06
CA ARG A 272 -11.59 -12.86 7.75
C ARG A 272 -10.58 -13.75 7.01
N ASP A 273 -9.84 -13.20 6.05
CA ASP A 273 -8.84 -13.93 5.28
C ASP A 273 -7.67 -14.37 6.18
N TYR A 274 -7.22 -13.52 7.11
CA TYR A 274 -6.22 -13.89 8.10
C TYR A 274 -6.71 -14.98 9.04
N LEU A 275 -7.95 -14.90 9.51
CA LEU A 275 -8.56 -15.90 10.36
C LEU A 275 -8.61 -17.27 9.67
N ALA A 276 -9.03 -17.30 8.41
CA ALA A 276 -9.03 -18.52 7.60
C ALA A 276 -7.60 -19.08 7.41
N ALA A 277 -6.60 -18.22 7.23
CA ALA A 277 -5.21 -18.64 7.14
C ALA A 277 -4.70 -19.25 8.47
N TYR A 278 -5.07 -18.67 9.62
CA TYR A 278 -4.72 -19.20 10.93
C TYR A 278 -5.37 -20.57 11.18
N MET A 279 -6.66 -20.71 10.86
CA MET A 279 -7.37 -22.00 11.01
C MET A 279 -6.71 -23.10 10.16
N ARG A 280 -6.30 -22.77 8.94
CA ARG A 280 -5.54 -23.71 8.11
C ARG A 280 -4.19 -24.09 8.73
N LEU A 281 -3.51 -23.12 9.34
CA LEU A 281 -2.21 -23.33 9.96
C LEU A 281 -2.29 -24.31 11.14
N ILE A 282 -3.33 -24.20 11.97
CA ILE A 282 -3.53 -25.08 13.15
C ILE A 282 -4.35 -26.34 12.84
N GLY A 283 -4.66 -26.60 11.55
CA GLY A 283 -5.35 -27.81 11.12
C GLY A 283 -6.86 -27.84 11.38
N ILE A 284 -7.46 -26.69 11.72
CA ILE A 284 -8.92 -26.56 11.85
C ILE A 284 -9.49 -26.27 10.46
N GLN A 285 -10.16 -27.24 9.84
CA GLN A 285 -10.97 -26.97 8.65
C GLN A 285 -12.28 -26.33 9.07
N GLU A 286 -12.69 -25.23 8.43
CA GLU A 286 -14.03 -24.69 8.57
C GLU A 286 -15.03 -25.80 8.23
N ALA A 287 -15.89 -26.17 9.19
CA ALA A 287 -17.08 -26.94 8.89
C ALA A 287 -17.86 -26.14 7.85
N ARG A 288 -17.95 -26.67 6.64
CA ARG A 288 -18.74 -26.04 5.56
C ARG A 288 -20.12 -25.83 6.13
N ALA A 289 -20.52 -24.57 6.26
CA ALA A 289 -21.90 -24.22 6.52
C ALA A 289 -22.74 -24.86 5.39
N SER A 290 -23.41 -25.92 5.74
CA SER A 290 -24.37 -26.63 4.91
C SER A 290 -25.61 -25.77 4.70
#